data_f78d0243f631824a4df3e9af9f17e0c3
#
_entry.id   f78d0243f631824a4df3e9af9f17e0c3
#
_cell.length_a   1.000
_cell.length_b   1.000
_cell.length_c   1.000
_cell.angle_alpha   90.00
_cell.angle_beta   90.00
_cell.angle_gamma   90.00
#
_symmetry.space_group_name_H-M   'P 1'
#
loop_
_entity.id
_entity.type
_entity.pdbx_description
1 polymer ?
#
loop_
_entity_poly.entity_id
_entity_poly.type
_entity_poly.pdbx_seq_one_letter_code
_entity_poly.pdbx_strand_id
1 'polypeptide(L)'
;WMWLIALVGGATAFVESTLAQIYKKRSAKGGSYGGPSYYIQAALGSRSLGIIFAIALIATYAVGFNMLASFNLIDSMSSYHFYDTLVTASGAHLLPIIGGALLALLVGICIFGNGNRIVKVTGVLVPVMGVLYIIMALIVMVINAGMLPEVLRRIFAGAFDFKAIFGGAAGFGSSALMQGIKRGLYSNEAGVGSAPNAAAAADVSHPVKQGLAQMLSVFLDTLVICSATAFLCLCSGVAPSPELKGVPYVQAALGATFGPAGNWFITVMTLFFAFTTILGWNYYAERCME
;
A
#
# COMPACT_ATOMS: atom_id res chain seq x y z
N TRP A 1 -3.14 7.97 15.85
CA TRP A 1 -4.43 7.90 15.15
C TRP A 1 -4.49 6.76 14.15
N MET A 2 -3.43 6.53 13.39
CA MET A 2 -3.33 5.42 12.45
C MET A 2 -3.62 4.06 13.11
N TRP A 3 -3.10 3.80 14.31
CA TRP A 3 -3.36 2.56 15.06
C TRP A 3 -4.84 2.41 15.47
N LEU A 4 -5.46 3.50 15.90
CA LEU A 4 -6.87 3.47 16.31
C LEU A 4 -7.79 3.20 15.12
N ILE A 5 -7.51 3.81 13.96
CA ILE A 5 -8.32 3.53 12.77
C ILE A 5 -8.10 2.11 12.23
N ALA A 6 -6.94 1.48 12.48
CA ALA A 6 -6.73 0.09 12.12
C ALA A 6 -7.66 -0.88 12.84
N LEU A 7 -8.09 -0.56 14.07
CA LEU A 7 -9.10 -1.37 14.79
C LEU A 7 -10.44 -1.35 14.06
N VAL A 8 -10.89 -0.16 13.64
CA VAL A 8 -12.13 0.01 12.86
C VAL A 8 -11.97 -0.61 11.47
N GLY A 9 -10.83 -0.36 10.81
CA GLY A 9 -10.48 -0.94 9.52
C GLY A 9 -10.44 -2.46 9.56
N GLY A 10 -9.87 -3.04 10.60
CA GLY A 10 -9.84 -4.50 10.80
C GLY A 10 -11.24 -5.11 10.88
N ALA A 11 -12.15 -4.48 11.62
CA ALA A 11 -13.55 -4.93 11.68
C ALA A 11 -14.24 -4.83 10.32
N THR A 12 -14.02 -3.74 9.57
CA THR A 12 -14.57 -3.56 8.22
C THR A 12 -14.01 -4.61 7.26
N ALA A 13 -12.71 -4.83 7.25
CA ALA A 13 -12.04 -5.82 6.40
C ALA A 13 -12.51 -7.26 6.69
N PHE A 14 -12.77 -7.57 7.97
CA PHE A 14 -13.38 -8.84 8.38
C PHE A 14 -14.75 -9.04 7.73
N VAL A 15 -15.63 -8.03 7.83
CA VAL A 15 -16.99 -8.10 7.29
C VAL A 15 -16.96 -8.22 5.77
N GLU A 16 -16.21 -7.37 5.08
CA GLU A 16 -16.09 -7.35 3.61
C GLU A 16 -15.62 -8.71 3.06
N SER A 17 -14.56 -9.26 3.64
CA SER A 17 -13.98 -10.53 3.16
C SER A 17 -14.85 -11.74 3.51
N THR A 18 -15.56 -11.69 4.64
CA THR A 18 -16.55 -12.72 4.99
C THR A 18 -17.72 -12.70 4.01
N LEU A 19 -18.27 -11.51 3.71
CA LEU A 19 -19.34 -11.35 2.71
C LEU A 19 -18.90 -11.83 1.33
N ALA A 20 -17.68 -11.50 0.91
CA ALA A 20 -17.14 -11.95 -0.36
C ALA A 20 -17.09 -13.48 -0.47
N GLN A 21 -16.76 -14.17 0.61
CA GLN A 21 -16.78 -15.64 0.68
C GLN A 21 -18.19 -16.22 0.70
N ILE A 22 -19.16 -15.57 1.36
CA ILE A 22 -20.56 -16.04 1.41
C ILE A 22 -21.21 -15.93 0.04
N TYR A 23 -20.99 -14.83 -0.68
CA TYR A 23 -21.63 -14.52 -1.95
C TYR A 23 -20.75 -14.86 -3.18
N LYS A 24 -19.63 -15.57 -3.00
CA LYS A 24 -18.77 -15.95 -4.12
C LYS A 24 -19.47 -16.88 -5.09
N LYS A 25 -19.11 -16.77 -6.36
CA LYS A 25 -19.57 -17.65 -7.44
C LYS A 25 -18.45 -18.60 -7.85
N ARG A 26 -18.81 -19.75 -8.36
CA ARG A 26 -17.85 -20.69 -8.96
C ARG A 26 -17.67 -20.37 -10.43
N SER A 27 -16.43 -20.35 -10.89
CA SER A 27 -16.09 -20.19 -12.30
C SER A 27 -16.23 -21.51 -13.04
N ALA A 28 -16.70 -21.47 -14.29
CA ALA A 28 -16.74 -22.64 -15.17
C ALA A 28 -15.34 -23.21 -15.48
N LYS A 29 -14.31 -22.39 -15.36
CA LYS A 29 -12.88 -22.76 -15.56
C LYS A 29 -12.22 -23.31 -14.32
N GLY A 30 -12.97 -23.50 -13.23
CA GLY A 30 -12.45 -23.85 -11.89
C GLY A 30 -12.10 -22.62 -11.05
N GLY A 31 -12.13 -22.79 -9.70
CA GLY A 31 -11.94 -21.69 -8.76
C GLY A 31 -13.22 -20.93 -8.43
N SER A 32 -13.06 -19.83 -7.71
CA SER A 32 -14.17 -18.95 -7.32
C SER A 32 -13.80 -17.48 -7.53
N TYR A 33 -14.82 -16.66 -7.70
CA TYR A 33 -14.72 -15.21 -7.88
C TYR A 33 -15.88 -14.52 -7.17
N GLY A 34 -15.76 -13.23 -6.91
CA GLY A 34 -16.75 -12.46 -6.18
C GLY A 34 -16.17 -11.12 -5.77
N GLY A 35 -16.76 -10.54 -4.76
CA GLY A 35 -16.38 -9.24 -4.22
C GLY A 35 -17.58 -8.32 -4.09
N PRO A 36 -17.35 -7.00 -3.84
CA PRO A 36 -18.44 -6.08 -3.56
C PRO A 36 -19.47 -5.96 -4.68
N SER A 37 -19.07 -5.97 -5.95
CA SER A 37 -20.00 -5.94 -7.08
C SER A 37 -21.02 -7.09 -7.03
N TYR A 38 -20.59 -8.26 -6.58
CA TYR A 38 -21.42 -9.47 -6.51
C TYR A 38 -22.31 -9.48 -5.26
N TYR A 39 -21.80 -9.16 -4.08
CA TYR A 39 -22.63 -9.16 -2.89
C TYR A 39 -23.59 -7.95 -2.83
N ILE A 40 -23.24 -6.80 -3.40
CA ILE A 40 -24.16 -5.68 -3.60
C ILE A 40 -25.34 -6.14 -4.47
N GLN A 41 -25.08 -6.81 -5.59
CA GLN A 41 -26.13 -7.33 -6.45
C GLN A 41 -26.99 -8.38 -5.74
N ALA A 42 -26.37 -9.31 -5.00
CA ALA A 42 -27.07 -10.42 -4.36
C ALA A 42 -27.86 -9.98 -3.12
N ALA A 43 -27.27 -9.12 -2.25
CA ALA A 43 -27.88 -8.72 -1.01
C ALA A 43 -28.87 -7.55 -1.15
N LEU A 44 -28.59 -6.59 -2.04
CA LEU A 44 -29.46 -5.42 -2.26
C LEU A 44 -30.38 -5.59 -3.48
N GLY A 45 -30.26 -6.66 -4.24
CA GLY A 45 -31.04 -6.89 -5.46
C GLY A 45 -30.75 -5.88 -6.60
N SER A 46 -29.69 -5.07 -6.47
CA SER A 46 -29.38 -4.01 -7.42
C SER A 46 -28.13 -4.32 -8.26
N ARG A 47 -28.37 -4.78 -9.50
CA ARG A 47 -27.32 -5.00 -10.48
C ARG A 47 -26.61 -3.70 -10.88
N SER A 48 -27.34 -2.61 -10.98
CA SER A 48 -26.80 -1.30 -11.39
C SER A 48 -25.76 -0.80 -10.40
N LEU A 49 -26.02 -0.90 -9.09
CA LEU A 49 -25.05 -0.52 -8.06
C LEU A 49 -23.79 -1.40 -8.11
N GLY A 50 -23.95 -2.70 -8.35
CA GLY A 50 -22.81 -3.61 -8.54
C GLY A 50 -21.93 -3.22 -9.72
N ILE A 51 -22.53 -2.84 -10.87
CA ILE A 51 -21.81 -2.39 -12.06
C ILE A 51 -21.11 -1.06 -11.81
N ILE A 52 -21.78 -0.08 -11.18
CA ILE A 52 -21.15 1.21 -10.83
C ILE A 52 -19.93 0.99 -9.95
N PHE A 53 -20.05 0.14 -8.94
CA PHE A 53 -18.92 -0.21 -8.07
C PHE A 53 -17.78 -0.85 -8.89
N ALA A 54 -18.07 -1.81 -9.78
CA ALA A 54 -17.07 -2.46 -10.61
C ALA A 54 -16.31 -1.47 -11.50
N ILE A 55 -17.02 -0.56 -12.17
CA ILE A 55 -16.41 0.47 -13.01
C ILE A 55 -15.52 1.40 -12.17
N ALA A 56 -16.01 1.85 -11.01
CA ALA A 56 -15.25 2.71 -10.12
C ALA A 56 -13.97 2.02 -9.60
N LEU A 57 -14.07 0.74 -9.22
CA LEU A 57 -12.94 -0.06 -8.76
C LEU A 57 -11.89 -0.23 -9.87
N ILE A 58 -12.31 -0.61 -11.07
CA ILE A 58 -11.40 -0.78 -12.22
C ILE A 58 -10.70 0.52 -12.55
N ALA A 59 -11.44 1.64 -12.63
CA ALA A 59 -10.86 2.95 -12.91
C ALA A 59 -9.85 3.38 -11.83
N THR A 60 -10.15 3.10 -10.56
CA THR A 60 -9.27 3.45 -9.44
C THR A 60 -8.00 2.59 -9.44
N TYR A 61 -8.13 1.28 -9.54
CA TYR A 61 -6.99 0.35 -9.34
C TYR A 61 -6.20 0.11 -10.63
N ALA A 62 -6.87 -0.16 -11.76
CA ALA A 62 -6.18 -0.41 -13.01
C ALA A 62 -5.53 0.85 -13.62
N VAL A 63 -6.04 2.06 -13.26
CA VAL A 63 -5.48 3.32 -13.78
C VAL A 63 -4.87 4.15 -12.66
N GLY A 64 -5.68 4.70 -11.75
CA GLY A 64 -5.24 5.70 -10.77
C GLY A 64 -4.12 5.21 -9.86
N PHE A 65 -4.28 4.07 -9.23
CA PHE A 65 -3.31 3.54 -8.28
C PHE A 65 -2.07 2.94 -8.96
N ASN A 66 -2.21 2.34 -10.15
CA ASN A 66 -1.07 1.90 -10.95
C ASN A 66 -0.19 3.09 -11.36
N MET A 67 -0.79 4.22 -11.74
CA MET A 67 -0.04 5.46 -12.01
C MET A 67 0.70 5.96 -10.76
N LEU A 68 0.06 5.92 -9.59
CA LEU A 68 0.66 6.35 -8.33
C LEU A 68 1.84 5.46 -7.92
N ALA A 69 1.73 4.13 -8.06
CA ALA A 69 2.83 3.21 -7.76
C ALA A 69 4.02 3.43 -8.70
N SER A 70 3.76 3.61 -9.99
CA SER A 70 4.78 3.91 -10.98
C SER A 70 5.45 5.26 -10.72
N PHE A 71 4.68 6.29 -10.36
CA PHE A 71 5.19 7.60 -9.97
C PHE A 71 6.13 7.49 -8.77
N ASN A 72 5.73 6.82 -7.68
CA ASN A 72 6.56 6.66 -6.50
C ASN A 72 7.89 5.94 -6.79
N LEU A 73 7.89 4.97 -7.71
CA LEU A 73 9.12 4.31 -8.15
C LEU A 73 10.05 5.28 -8.86
N ILE A 74 9.53 6.07 -9.78
CA ILE A 74 10.33 7.05 -10.51
C ILE A 74 10.81 8.19 -9.59
N ASP A 75 9.95 8.63 -8.68
CA ASP A 75 10.29 9.64 -7.67
C ASP A 75 11.45 9.16 -6.78
N SER A 76 11.52 7.87 -6.46
CA SER A 76 12.67 7.30 -5.75
C SER A 76 13.99 7.40 -6.51
N MET A 77 13.93 7.53 -7.85
CA MET A 77 15.11 7.65 -8.71
C MET A 77 15.53 9.11 -8.92
N SER A 78 14.65 10.09 -8.64
CA SER A 78 14.94 11.52 -8.81
C SER A 78 16.06 12.03 -7.88
N SER A 79 16.36 11.32 -6.81
CA SER A 79 17.44 11.64 -5.87
C SER A 79 18.86 11.35 -6.41
N TYR A 80 18.97 10.71 -7.57
CA TYR A 80 20.26 10.30 -8.13
C TYR A 80 20.72 11.21 -9.27
N HIS A 81 22.00 11.48 -9.32
CA HIS A 81 22.61 12.34 -10.36
C HIS A 81 22.33 11.86 -11.79
N PHE A 82 22.24 10.54 -12.02
CA PHE A 82 21.96 10.00 -13.35
C PHE A 82 20.53 10.33 -13.85
N TYR A 83 19.61 10.74 -12.96
CA TYR A 83 18.28 11.16 -13.35
C TYR A 83 18.31 12.39 -14.25
N ASP A 84 19.13 13.37 -13.90
CA ASP A 84 19.27 14.64 -14.64
C ASP A 84 20.17 14.52 -15.86
N THR A 85 21.03 13.50 -15.93
CA THR A 85 21.91 13.27 -17.08
C THR A 85 21.22 12.56 -18.24
N LEU A 86 20.16 11.79 -17.97
CA LEU A 86 19.41 11.03 -18.97
C LEU A 86 18.19 11.84 -19.46
N VAL A 87 18.49 12.84 -20.31
CA VAL A 87 17.47 13.74 -20.88
C VAL A 87 17.45 13.62 -22.39
N THR A 88 16.25 13.65 -22.98
CA THR A 88 16.07 13.67 -24.45
C THR A 88 16.50 15.01 -25.05
N ALA A 89 16.69 15.05 -26.37
CA ALA A 89 16.91 16.30 -27.08
C ALA A 89 15.79 17.34 -26.93
N SER A 90 14.58 16.89 -26.55
CA SER A 90 13.44 17.75 -26.24
C SER A 90 13.35 18.20 -24.77
N GLY A 91 14.32 17.83 -23.92
CA GLY A 91 14.35 18.18 -22.48
C GLY A 91 13.54 17.27 -21.57
N ALA A 92 12.95 16.19 -22.07
CA ALA A 92 12.23 15.23 -21.24
C ALA A 92 13.17 14.20 -20.60
N HIS A 93 12.98 13.89 -19.32
CA HIS A 93 13.76 12.84 -18.66
C HIS A 93 13.43 11.46 -19.25
N LEU A 94 14.46 10.70 -19.64
CA LEU A 94 14.31 9.35 -20.21
C LEU A 94 14.01 8.29 -19.17
N LEU A 95 14.44 8.49 -17.94
CA LEU A 95 14.32 7.50 -16.88
C LEU A 95 12.85 7.11 -16.56
N PRO A 96 11.89 8.06 -16.49
CA PRO A 96 10.48 7.73 -16.36
C PRO A 96 9.96 6.83 -17.48
N ILE A 97 10.39 7.07 -18.71
CA ILE A 97 9.95 6.29 -19.88
C ILE A 97 10.54 4.87 -19.82
N ILE A 98 11.85 4.76 -19.57
CA ILE A 98 12.54 3.46 -19.50
C ILE A 98 12.05 2.66 -18.29
N GLY A 99 11.99 3.30 -17.11
CA GLY A 99 11.53 2.66 -15.88
C GLY A 99 10.07 2.21 -15.96
N GLY A 100 9.20 3.05 -16.53
CA GLY A 100 7.79 2.70 -16.76
C GLY A 100 7.64 1.57 -17.77
N ALA A 101 8.39 1.57 -18.87
CA ALA A 101 8.37 0.50 -19.87
C ALA A 101 8.88 -0.82 -19.29
N LEU A 102 9.96 -0.81 -18.52
CA LEU A 102 10.49 -1.99 -17.83
C LEU A 102 9.49 -2.55 -16.84
N LEU A 103 8.87 -1.69 -16.02
CA LEU A 103 7.85 -2.09 -15.06
C LEU A 103 6.63 -2.69 -15.77
N ALA A 104 6.16 -2.06 -16.85
CA ALA A 104 5.05 -2.56 -17.66
C ALA A 104 5.37 -3.93 -18.28
N LEU A 105 6.60 -4.13 -18.76
CA LEU A 105 7.06 -5.41 -19.29
C LEU A 105 7.05 -6.50 -18.23
N LEU A 106 7.62 -6.24 -17.06
CA LEU A 106 7.66 -7.18 -15.94
C LEU A 106 6.26 -7.56 -15.46
N VAL A 107 5.38 -6.58 -15.30
CA VAL A 107 3.97 -6.77 -14.94
C VAL A 107 3.24 -7.58 -16.03
N GLY A 108 3.44 -7.23 -17.30
CA GLY A 108 2.85 -7.93 -18.44
C GLY A 108 3.23 -9.41 -18.48
N ILE A 109 4.51 -9.74 -18.28
CA ILE A 109 4.98 -11.14 -18.21
C ILE A 109 4.25 -11.93 -17.12
N CYS A 110 3.93 -11.29 -16.00
CA CYS A 110 3.20 -11.95 -14.91
C CYS A 110 1.70 -12.10 -15.23
N ILE A 111 1.07 -11.06 -15.76
CA ILE A 111 -0.38 -11.05 -16.06
C ILE A 111 -0.71 -12.04 -17.17
N PHE A 112 0.05 -12.05 -18.29
CA PHE A 112 -0.16 -12.99 -19.39
C PHE A 112 0.18 -14.45 -19.04
N GLY A 113 0.74 -14.70 -17.86
CA GLY A 113 1.11 -16.03 -17.37
C GLY A 113 0.04 -16.76 -16.55
N ASN A 114 -1.21 -16.30 -16.52
CA ASN A 114 -2.30 -16.81 -15.68
C ASN A 114 -2.29 -16.29 -14.22
N GLY A 115 -3.48 -16.13 -13.59
CA GLY A 115 -3.62 -15.65 -12.21
C GLY A 115 -2.80 -16.43 -11.15
N ASN A 116 -2.57 -17.72 -11.38
CA ASN A 116 -1.70 -18.56 -10.54
C ASN A 116 -0.24 -18.08 -10.50
N ARG A 117 0.25 -17.41 -11.55
CA ARG A 117 1.62 -16.85 -11.59
C ARG A 117 1.70 -15.62 -10.69
N ILE A 118 0.69 -14.76 -10.70
CA ILE A 118 0.62 -13.59 -9.82
C ILE A 118 0.69 -14.06 -8.36
N VAL A 119 -0.16 -15.00 -7.96
CA VAL A 119 -0.20 -15.54 -6.59
C VAL A 119 1.16 -16.16 -6.18
N LYS A 120 1.83 -16.90 -7.06
CA LYS A 120 3.14 -17.48 -6.76
C LYS A 120 4.21 -16.42 -6.58
N VAL A 121 4.26 -15.43 -7.46
CA VAL A 121 5.27 -14.35 -7.41
C VAL A 121 5.07 -13.50 -6.16
N THR A 122 3.85 -13.03 -5.93
CA THR A 122 3.54 -12.19 -4.76
C THR A 122 3.66 -12.96 -3.46
N GLY A 123 3.27 -14.25 -3.43
CA GLY A 123 3.36 -15.11 -2.25
C GLY A 123 4.79 -15.34 -1.73
N VAL A 124 5.81 -15.19 -2.58
CA VAL A 124 7.21 -15.26 -2.18
C VAL A 124 7.79 -13.86 -1.97
N LEU A 125 7.57 -12.96 -2.93
CA LEU A 125 8.23 -11.66 -2.94
C LEU A 125 7.74 -10.75 -1.80
N VAL A 126 6.43 -10.75 -1.51
CA VAL A 126 5.86 -9.88 -0.46
C VAL A 126 6.39 -10.20 0.94
N PRO A 127 6.40 -11.46 1.41
CA PRO A 127 7.00 -11.77 2.71
C PRO A 127 8.50 -11.45 2.78
N VAL A 128 9.25 -11.75 1.72
CA VAL A 128 10.71 -11.49 1.69
C VAL A 128 10.98 -9.99 1.80
N MET A 129 10.35 -9.17 0.95
CA MET A 129 10.56 -7.72 1.00
C MET A 129 10.06 -7.10 2.31
N GLY A 130 8.93 -7.58 2.85
CA GLY A 130 8.39 -7.11 4.12
C GLY A 130 9.34 -7.39 5.29
N VAL A 131 9.88 -8.61 5.38
CA VAL A 131 10.85 -8.99 6.41
C VAL A 131 12.13 -8.18 6.28
N LEU A 132 12.69 -8.04 5.07
CA LEU A 132 13.90 -7.23 4.84
C LEU A 132 13.69 -5.77 5.25
N TYR A 133 12.52 -5.21 4.92
CA TYR A 133 12.18 -3.84 5.29
C TYR A 133 12.06 -3.65 6.80
N ILE A 134 11.38 -4.58 7.50
CA ILE A 134 11.26 -4.55 8.96
C ILE A 134 12.63 -4.68 9.63
N ILE A 135 13.47 -5.61 9.17
CA ILE A 135 14.83 -5.77 9.70
C ILE A 135 15.62 -4.47 9.56
N MET A 136 15.57 -3.82 8.39
CA MET A 136 16.25 -2.55 8.17
C MET A 136 15.74 -1.46 9.09
N ALA A 137 14.42 -1.34 9.27
CA ALA A 137 13.83 -0.38 10.20
C ALA A 137 14.27 -0.64 11.65
N LEU A 138 14.30 -1.89 12.08
CA LEU A 138 14.79 -2.29 13.41
C LEU A 138 16.26 -1.92 13.59
N ILE A 139 17.11 -2.15 12.59
CA ILE A 139 18.54 -1.77 12.66
C ILE A 139 18.67 -0.26 12.84
N VAL A 140 17.92 0.57 12.09
CA VAL A 140 17.91 2.03 12.27
C VAL A 140 17.47 2.42 13.67
N MET A 141 16.42 1.80 14.18
CA MET A 141 15.93 2.04 15.55
C MET A 141 16.97 1.69 16.62
N VAL A 142 17.69 0.57 16.47
CA VAL A 142 18.73 0.13 17.39
C VAL A 142 19.93 1.06 17.34
N ILE A 143 20.40 1.45 16.16
CA ILE A 143 21.51 2.40 16.00
C ILE A 143 21.17 3.75 16.66
N ASN A 144 19.93 4.20 16.49
CA ASN A 144 19.45 5.49 17.01
C ASN A 144 18.59 5.34 18.27
N ALA A 145 18.83 4.31 19.10
CA ALA A 145 17.99 3.97 20.25
C ALA A 145 17.85 5.13 21.25
N GLY A 146 18.87 5.98 21.36
CA GLY A 146 18.82 7.18 22.20
C GLY A 146 17.72 8.18 21.81
N MET A 147 17.26 8.17 20.56
CA MET A 147 16.17 9.04 20.08
C MET A 147 14.77 8.48 20.37
N LEU A 148 14.65 7.17 20.61
CA LEU A 148 13.35 6.49 20.80
C LEU A 148 12.47 7.14 21.89
N PRO A 149 12.97 7.49 23.10
CA PRO A 149 12.14 8.12 24.11
C PRO A 149 11.56 9.46 23.67
N GLU A 150 12.38 10.28 22.99
CA GLU A 150 11.95 11.57 22.48
C GLU A 150 10.95 11.42 21.33
N VAL A 151 11.17 10.47 20.42
CA VAL A 151 10.23 10.16 19.34
C VAL A 151 8.88 9.73 19.90
N LEU A 152 8.86 8.82 20.87
CA LEU A 152 7.62 8.42 21.54
C LEU A 152 6.94 9.60 22.22
N ARG A 153 7.68 10.42 22.95
CA ARG A 153 7.16 11.63 23.59
C ARG A 153 6.49 12.56 22.56
N ARG A 154 7.15 12.80 21.42
CA ARG A 154 6.59 13.64 20.33
C ARG A 154 5.35 13.04 19.72
N ILE A 155 5.31 11.72 19.48
CA ILE A 155 4.14 11.04 18.95
C ILE A 155 2.94 11.21 19.88
N PHE A 156 3.12 10.94 21.19
CA PHE A 156 2.03 11.06 22.16
C PHE A 156 1.63 12.53 22.40
N ALA A 157 2.59 13.44 22.53
CA ALA A 157 2.29 14.86 22.67
C ALA A 157 1.50 15.39 21.47
N GLY A 158 1.95 15.09 20.23
CA GLY A 158 1.26 15.52 19.02
C GLY A 158 -0.10 14.83 18.82
N ALA A 159 -0.28 13.60 19.30
CA ALA A 159 -1.55 12.91 19.20
C ALA A 159 -2.65 13.52 20.07
N PHE A 160 -2.29 14.13 21.21
CA PHE A 160 -3.23 14.71 22.18
C PHE A 160 -3.19 16.23 22.25
N ASP A 161 -2.40 16.90 21.41
CA ASP A 161 -2.45 18.36 21.28
C ASP A 161 -3.72 18.77 20.50
N PHE A 162 -4.55 19.60 21.14
CA PHE A 162 -5.80 20.12 20.54
C PHE A 162 -5.57 20.81 19.20
N LYS A 163 -4.50 21.60 19.05
CA LYS A 163 -4.16 22.27 17.79
C LYS A 163 -3.80 21.27 16.69
N ALA A 164 -3.04 20.22 17.05
CA ALA A 164 -2.66 19.17 16.11
C ALA A 164 -3.87 18.29 15.73
N ILE A 165 -4.77 17.99 16.68
CA ILE A 165 -5.99 17.20 16.43
C ILE A 165 -6.91 17.92 15.47
N PHE A 166 -7.17 19.23 15.65
CA PHE A 166 -8.11 20.00 14.86
C PHE A 166 -7.46 20.78 13.71
N GLY A 167 -6.13 20.73 13.56
CA GLY A 167 -5.41 21.35 12.44
C GLY A 167 -5.16 22.84 12.59
N GLY A 168 -5.52 23.45 13.72
CA GLY A 168 -5.30 24.88 13.99
C GLY A 168 -5.77 25.77 12.83
N ALA A 169 -4.92 26.73 12.42
CA ALA A 169 -5.21 27.66 11.32
C ALA A 169 -5.24 26.98 9.93
N ALA A 170 -4.62 25.81 9.77
CA ALA A 170 -4.61 25.05 8.50
C ALA A 170 -5.91 24.24 8.27
N GLY A 171 -6.79 24.21 9.25
CA GLY A 171 -8.07 23.52 9.19
C GLY A 171 -8.01 22.02 9.44
N PHE A 172 -9.17 21.42 9.71
CA PHE A 172 -9.31 20.01 10.11
C PHE A 172 -8.74 19.01 9.08
N GLY A 173 -8.82 19.32 7.79
CA GLY A 173 -8.29 18.47 6.71
C GLY A 173 -6.79 18.21 6.79
N SER A 174 -6.02 19.11 7.41
CA SER A 174 -4.57 19.02 7.63
C SER A 174 -4.20 18.55 9.03
N SER A 175 -5.19 18.22 9.87
CA SER A 175 -4.98 17.80 11.26
C SER A 175 -4.26 16.46 11.37
N ALA A 176 -3.55 16.24 12.48
CA ALA A 176 -2.91 14.97 12.80
C ALA A 176 -3.92 13.81 12.84
N LEU A 177 -5.12 14.06 13.36
CA LEU A 177 -6.22 13.10 13.37
C LEU A 177 -6.62 12.68 11.95
N MET A 178 -6.94 13.66 11.09
CA MET A 178 -7.38 13.39 9.72
C MET A 178 -6.27 12.74 8.89
N GLN A 179 -5.03 13.17 9.03
CA GLN A 179 -3.89 12.55 8.34
C GLN A 179 -3.67 11.11 8.85
N GLY A 180 -3.79 10.86 10.15
CA GLY A 180 -3.71 9.51 10.70
C GLY A 180 -4.78 8.58 10.16
N ILE A 181 -6.03 9.05 10.09
CA ILE A 181 -7.16 8.30 9.49
C ILE A 181 -6.89 8.00 8.02
N LYS A 182 -6.60 9.05 7.22
CA LYS A 182 -6.35 8.91 5.78
C LYS A 182 -5.21 7.94 5.48
N ARG A 183 -4.09 8.06 6.19
CA ARG A 183 -2.91 7.22 5.95
C ARG A 183 -3.11 5.78 6.42
N GLY A 184 -3.82 5.57 7.53
CA GLY A 184 -4.16 4.23 8.00
C GLY A 184 -5.05 3.50 6.99
N LEU A 185 -6.17 4.09 6.59
CA LEU A 185 -7.11 3.48 5.63
C LEU A 185 -6.52 3.34 4.22
N TYR A 186 -5.65 4.28 3.82
CA TYR A 186 -4.97 4.19 2.53
C TYR A 186 -4.01 2.99 2.46
N SER A 187 -3.28 2.71 3.55
CA SER A 187 -2.29 1.62 3.58
C SER A 187 -2.95 0.25 3.56
N ASN A 188 -3.96 0.04 4.39
CA ASN A 188 -4.60 -1.27 4.58
C ASN A 188 -5.83 -1.51 3.69
N GLU A 189 -6.27 -0.49 2.94
CA GLU A 189 -7.41 -0.53 2.00
C GLU A 189 -8.73 -1.05 2.63
N ALA A 190 -8.84 -1.05 3.95
CA ALA A 190 -10.04 -1.54 4.64
C ALA A 190 -11.26 -0.67 4.36
N GLY A 191 -12.37 -1.26 3.97
CA GLY A 191 -13.60 -0.58 3.62
C GLY A 191 -13.67 -0.04 2.20
N VAL A 192 -12.60 -0.21 1.40
CA VAL A 192 -12.57 0.22 0.00
C VAL A 192 -13.20 -0.82 -0.94
N GLY A 193 -13.21 -2.09 -0.49
CA GLY A 193 -13.79 -3.19 -1.27
C GLY A 193 -12.84 -3.80 -2.30
N SER A 194 -11.54 -3.52 -2.24
CA SER A 194 -10.52 -4.11 -3.12
C SER A 194 -10.17 -5.53 -2.71
N ALA A 195 -9.73 -5.72 -1.48
CA ALA A 195 -9.33 -7.01 -0.92
C ALA A 195 -10.41 -8.11 -1.02
N PRO A 196 -11.71 -7.82 -0.86
CA PRO A 196 -12.77 -8.81 -1.04
C PRO A 196 -12.79 -9.51 -2.39
N ASN A 197 -12.29 -8.88 -3.47
CA ASN A 197 -12.21 -9.53 -4.79
C ASN A 197 -11.20 -10.69 -4.79
N ALA A 198 -10.06 -10.52 -4.13
CA ALA A 198 -9.11 -11.61 -3.92
C ALA A 198 -9.60 -12.60 -2.87
N ALA A 199 -10.23 -12.11 -1.80
CA ALA A 199 -10.78 -12.94 -0.75
C ALA A 199 -11.81 -13.95 -1.27
N ALA A 200 -12.63 -13.58 -2.25
CA ALA A 200 -13.61 -14.48 -2.88
C ALA A 200 -12.95 -15.65 -3.63
N ALA A 201 -11.74 -15.46 -4.16
CA ALA A 201 -11.01 -16.51 -4.87
C ALA A 201 -10.34 -17.52 -3.93
N ALA A 202 -10.23 -17.23 -2.64
CA ALA A 202 -9.60 -18.12 -1.67
C ALA A 202 -10.46 -19.37 -1.39
N ASP A 203 -9.78 -20.52 -1.33
CA ASP A 203 -10.40 -21.79 -0.94
C ASP A 203 -10.21 -21.99 0.57
N VAL A 204 -11.27 -21.76 1.31
CA VAL A 204 -11.29 -21.88 2.78
C VAL A 204 -12.48 -22.71 3.24
N SER A 205 -12.31 -23.44 4.32
CA SER A 205 -13.34 -24.32 4.87
C SER A 205 -14.54 -23.58 5.50
N HIS A 206 -14.37 -22.29 5.82
CA HIS A 206 -15.43 -21.44 6.38
C HIS A 206 -15.19 -19.96 6.05
N PRO A 207 -16.21 -19.19 5.66
CA PRO A 207 -16.07 -17.77 5.30
C PRO A 207 -15.37 -16.89 6.35
N VAL A 208 -15.65 -17.12 7.62
CA VAL A 208 -15.04 -16.39 8.75
C VAL A 208 -13.51 -16.52 8.79
N LYS A 209 -12.95 -17.64 8.35
CA LYS A 209 -11.49 -17.81 8.32
C LYS A 209 -10.82 -16.78 7.39
N GLN A 210 -11.44 -16.52 6.25
CA GLN A 210 -10.94 -15.49 5.34
C GLN A 210 -11.12 -14.08 5.90
N GLY A 211 -12.25 -13.83 6.58
CA GLY A 211 -12.46 -12.57 7.30
C GLY A 211 -11.39 -12.33 8.38
N LEU A 212 -11.09 -13.34 9.20
CA LEU A 212 -10.03 -13.25 10.21
C LEU A 212 -8.64 -13.05 9.61
N ALA A 213 -8.32 -13.73 8.50
CA ALA A 213 -7.05 -13.55 7.80
C ALA A 213 -6.90 -12.11 7.28
N GLN A 214 -7.98 -11.55 6.72
CA GLN A 214 -7.97 -10.17 6.23
C GLN A 214 -7.86 -9.15 7.37
N MET A 215 -8.57 -9.37 8.48
CA MET A 215 -8.43 -8.55 9.68
C MET A 215 -6.99 -8.55 10.20
N LEU A 216 -6.37 -9.73 10.27
CA LEU A 216 -4.97 -9.85 10.68
C LEU A 216 -4.03 -9.11 9.72
N SER A 217 -4.28 -9.16 8.40
CA SER A 217 -3.45 -8.43 7.43
C SER A 217 -3.51 -6.91 7.63
N VAL A 218 -4.68 -6.34 7.97
CA VAL A 218 -4.82 -4.92 8.33
C VAL A 218 -3.96 -4.55 9.54
N PHE A 219 -3.92 -5.40 10.56
CA PHE A 219 -3.08 -5.16 11.73
C PHE A 219 -1.60 -5.28 11.41
N LEU A 220 -1.18 -6.30 10.65
CA LEU A 220 0.21 -6.45 10.24
C LEU A 220 0.67 -5.27 9.39
N ASP A 221 -0.13 -4.83 8.43
CA ASP A 221 0.19 -3.67 7.61
C ASP A 221 0.34 -2.40 8.48
N THR A 222 -0.67 -2.08 9.27
CA THR A 222 -0.71 -0.77 9.95
C THR A 222 0.13 -0.74 11.22
N LEU A 223 0.06 -1.79 12.07
CA LEU A 223 0.79 -1.80 13.34
C LEU A 223 2.25 -2.18 13.19
N VAL A 224 2.62 -2.95 12.16
CA VAL A 224 4.00 -3.38 11.96
C VAL A 224 4.66 -2.57 10.85
N ILE A 225 4.20 -2.68 9.60
CA ILE A 225 4.90 -2.06 8.45
C ILE A 225 4.84 -0.53 8.49
N CYS A 226 3.66 0.05 8.70
CA CYS A 226 3.54 1.51 8.77
C CYS A 226 4.27 2.10 9.99
N SER A 227 4.26 1.39 11.14
CA SER A 227 5.00 1.83 12.31
C SER A 227 6.50 1.70 12.09
N ALA A 228 6.99 0.64 11.44
CA ALA A 228 8.39 0.49 11.07
C ALA A 228 8.86 1.68 10.23
N THR A 229 8.08 2.09 9.22
CA THR A 229 8.36 3.27 8.39
C THR A 229 8.39 4.56 9.21
N ALA A 230 7.40 4.74 10.09
CA ALA A 230 7.33 5.93 10.95
C ALA A 230 8.53 6.04 11.88
N PHE A 231 8.89 4.95 12.57
CA PHE A 231 10.05 4.94 13.46
C PHE A 231 11.37 5.08 12.70
N LEU A 232 11.51 4.44 11.53
CA LEU A 232 12.66 4.61 10.66
C LEU A 232 12.89 6.10 10.34
N CYS A 233 11.84 6.79 9.91
CA CYS A 233 11.92 8.21 9.57
C CYS A 233 12.17 9.09 10.82
N LEU A 234 11.44 8.88 11.90
CA LEU A 234 11.50 9.73 13.09
C LEU A 234 12.79 9.54 13.89
N CYS A 235 13.35 8.32 13.91
CA CYS A 235 14.61 8.03 14.60
C CYS A 235 15.85 8.40 13.78
N SER A 236 15.71 8.70 12.48
CA SER A 236 16.86 9.09 11.63
C SER A 236 17.42 10.48 11.94
N GLY A 237 16.67 11.32 12.66
CA GLY A 237 17.03 12.71 12.91
C GLY A 237 16.79 13.66 11.74
N VAL A 238 16.36 13.17 10.58
CA VAL A 238 16.03 14.00 9.42
C VAL A 238 14.71 14.71 9.65
N ALA A 239 14.74 16.04 9.63
CA ALA A 239 13.53 16.84 9.80
C ALA A 239 12.64 16.76 8.53
N PRO A 240 11.32 16.56 8.69
CA PRO A 240 10.41 16.63 7.56
C PRO A 240 10.36 18.07 7.01
N SER A 241 10.37 18.20 5.67
CA SER A 241 10.21 19.48 5.00
C SER A 241 9.12 19.39 3.92
N PRO A 242 8.55 20.52 3.47
CA PRO A 242 7.59 20.53 2.38
C PRO A 242 8.13 19.97 1.07
N GLU A 243 9.45 20.03 0.88
CA GLU A 243 10.15 19.58 -0.32
C GLU A 243 10.51 18.09 -0.25
N LEU A 244 10.71 17.58 0.97
CA LEU A 244 11.14 16.20 1.22
C LEU A 244 9.93 15.35 1.67
N LYS A 245 9.21 14.76 0.72
CA LYS A 245 7.98 14.00 0.94
C LYS A 245 8.06 12.60 0.33
N GLY A 246 7.23 11.69 0.82
CA GLY A 246 7.08 10.36 0.25
C GLY A 246 8.35 9.53 0.31
N VAL A 247 8.68 8.86 -0.79
CA VAL A 247 9.84 7.96 -0.87
C VAL A 247 11.17 8.69 -0.68
N PRO A 248 11.41 9.89 -1.26
CA PRO A 248 12.62 10.66 -1.00
C PRO A 248 12.89 10.95 0.48
N TYR A 249 11.85 11.15 1.30
CA TYR A 249 12.03 11.32 2.74
C TYR A 249 12.53 10.03 3.42
N VAL A 250 11.99 8.88 3.03
CA VAL A 250 12.46 7.58 3.55
C VAL A 250 13.89 7.30 3.12
N GLN A 251 14.26 7.65 1.88
CA GLN A 251 15.63 7.56 1.38
C GLN A 251 16.58 8.44 2.18
N ALA A 252 16.22 9.71 2.42
CA ALA A 252 17.03 10.62 3.21
C ALA A 252 17.21 10.10 4.65
N ALA A 253 16.15 9.54 5.23
CA ALA A 253 16.18 8.96 6.56
C ALA A 253 17.14 7.77 6.66
N LEU A 254 17.10 6.85 5.69
CA LEU A 254 18.03 5.72 5.63
C LEU A 254 19.44 6.16 5.22
N GLY A 255 19.54 7.13 4.32
CA GLY A 255 20.80 7.73 3.89
C GLY A 255 21.57 8.40 5.01
N ALA A 256 20.88 9.00 5.99
CA ALA A 256 21.48 9.56 7.19
C ALA A 256 22.18 8.51 8.05
N THR A 257 21.70 7.27 8.07
CA THR A 257 22.28 6.17 8.85
C THR A 257 23.29 5.35 8.06
N PHE A 258 23.01 5.04 6.79
CA PHE A 258 23.79 4.09 5.96
C PHE A 258 24.46 4.75 4.74
N GLY A 259 24.33 6.07 4.58
CA GLY A 259 24.85 6.76 3.39
C GLY A 259 24.18 6.28 2.10
N PRO A 260 24.93 6.25 0.97
CA PRO A 260 24.37 5.85 -0.33
C PRO A 260 23.74 4.46 -0.38
N ALA A 261 24.23 3.53 0.45
CA ALA A 261 23.66 2.17 0.52
C ALA A 261 22.20 2.18 1.01
N GLY A 262 21.86 3.07 1.95
CA GLY A 262 20.49 3.25 2.43
C GLY A 262 19.55 3.74 1.33
N ASN A 263 20.00 4.69 0.50
CA ASN A 263 19.22 5.20 -0.62
C ASN A 263 18.93 4.08 -1.64
N TRP A 264 19.96 3.32 -2.04
CA TRP A 264 19.79 2.20 -2.97
C TRP A 264 18.88 1.11 -2.42
N PHE A 265 18.97 0.80 -1.13
CA PHE A 265 18.07 -0.15 -0.49
C PHE A 265 16.61 0.26 -0.67
N ILE A 266 16.26 1.52 -0.38
CA ILE A 266 14.88 2.02 -0.54
C ILE A 266 14.45 2.00 -2.01
N THR A 267 15.31 2.37 -2.95
CA THR A 267 14.97 2.32 -4.38
C THR A 267 14.63 0.89 -4.82
N VAL A 268 15.43 -0.09 -4.41
CA VAL A 268 15.17 -1.51 -4.72
C VAL A 268 13.90 -1.99 -4.03
N MET A 269 13.68 -1.64 -2.76
CA MET A 269 12.43 -1.98 -2.06
C MET A 269 11.23 -1.34 -2.73
N THR A 270 11.31 -0.07 -3.15
CA THR A 270 10.22 0.62 -3.86
C THR A 270 9.91 -0.05 -5.20
N LEU A 271 10.92 -0.55 -5.91
CA LEU A 271 10.70 -1.35 -7.13
C LEU A 271 9.88 -2.61 -6.83
N PHE A 272 10.25 -3.36 -5.79
CA PHE A 272 9.51 -4.57 -5.41
C PHE A 272 8.10 -4.24 -4.91
N PHE A 273 7.95 -3.21 -4.09
CA PHE A 273 6.63 -2.75 -3.63
C PHE A 273 5.76 -2.30 -4.80
N ALA A 274 6.25 -1.45 -5.71
CA ALA A 274 5.50 -1.00 -6.87
C ALA A 274 5.09 -2.19 -7.75
N PHE A 275 6.02 -3.08 -8.06
CA PHE A 275 5.76 -4.26 -8.90
C PHE A 275 4.70 -5.18 -8.30
N THR A 276 4.84 -5.57 -7.03
CA THR A 276 3.88 -6.48 -6.38
C THR A 276 2.52 -5.84 -6.16
N THR A 277 2.49 -4.54 -5.85
CA THR A 277 1.27 -3.77 -5.66
C THR A 277 0.48 -3.64 -6.97
N ILE A 278 1.16 -3.32 -8.07
CA ILE A 278 0.55 -3.27 -9.41
C ILE A 278 -0.03 -4.64 -9.80
N LEU A 279 0.68 -5.74 -9.51
CA LEU A 279 0.16 -7.08 -9.75
C LEU A 279 -1.12 -7.36 -8.94
N GLY A 280 -1.14 -6.99 -7.66
CA GLY A 280 -2.30 -7.13 -6.78
C GLY A 280 -3.51 -6.34 -7.27
N TRP A 281 -3.31 -5.07 -7.62
CA TRP A 281 -4.38 -4.20 -8.09
C TRP A 281 -4.96 -4.64 -9.44
N ASN A 282 -4.11 -5.09 -10.37
CA ASN A 282 -4.60 -5.69 -11.62
C ASN A 282 -5.37 -6.98 -11.37
N TYR A 283 -4.94 -7.81 -10.40
CA TYR A 283 -5.69 -8.99 -10.00
C TYR A 283 -7.08 -8.65 -9.45
N TYR A 284 -7.20 -7.60 -8.63
CA TYR A 284 -8.52 -7.14 -8.14
C TYR A 284 -9.43 -6.68 -9.29
N ALA A 285 -8.89 -5.92 -10.23
CA ALA A 285 -9.63 -5.47 -11.39
C ALA A 285 -10.08 -6.65 -12.28
N GLU A 286 -9.22 -7.63 -12.52
CA GLU A 286 -9.54 -8.85 -13.28
C GLU A 286 -10.68 -9.62 -12.61
N ARG A 287 -10.59 -9.85 -11.29
CA ARG A 287 -11.63 -10.59 -10.54
C ARG A 287 -12.97 -9.85 -10.50
N CYS A 288 -12.95 -8.55 -10.61
CA CYS A 288 -14.17 -7.75 -10.66
C CYS A 288 -14.88 -7.81 -12.03
N MET A 289 -14.16 -8.17 -13.11
CA MET A 289 -14.69 -8.28 -14.47
C MET A 289 -15.31 -9.66 -14.80
N GLU A 290 -15.03 -10.68 -14.00
CA GLU A 290 -15.62 -12.05 -14.18
C GLU A 290 -17.10 -12.08 -13.77
#